data_fefcc13c709df9bb9e6c232967dabd6c
#
_entry.id   fefcc13c709df9bb9e6c232967dabd6c
#
_cell.length_a   1.000
_cell.length_b   1.000
_cell.length_c   1.000
_cell.angle_alpha   90.00
_cell.angle_beta   90.00
_cell.angle_gamma   90.00
#
_symmetry.space_group_name_H-M   'P 1'
#
loop_
_entity.id
_entity.type
_entity.pdbx_description
1 polymer ?
#
loop_
_entity_poly.entity_id
_entity_poly.type
_entity_poly.pdbx_seq_one_letter_code
_entity_poly.pdbx_strand_id
1 'polypeptide(L)' 'MGVIRSIRGGSAKLNEEDRLEIARLLIKAGYKVKIDYQPVPNDSKNRKEYVVVFEEN' A
#
# COMPACT_ATOMS: atom_id res chain seq x y z
N MET A 1 -12.97 3.63 0.54
CA MET A 1 -11.83 2.76 0.20
C MET A 1 -10.59 3.60 -0.03
N GLY A 2 -9.48 3.19 0.54
CA GLY A 2 -8.21 3.89 0.36
C GLY A 2 -7.11 2.94 -0.05
N VAL A 3 -6.07 3.49 -0.67
CA VAL A 3 -4.91 2.73 -1.11
C VAL A 3 -3.65 3.46 -0.68
N ILE A 4 -2.77 2.76 0.02
CA ILE A 4 -1.46 3.28 0.40
C ILE A 4 -0.43 2.60 -0.48
N ARG A 5 0.29 3.40 -1.27
CA ARG A 5 1.27 2.86 -2.20
C ARG A 5 2.64 2.77 -1.55
N SER A 6 3.38 1.74 -1.93
CA SER A 6 4.73 1.53 -1.40
C SER A 6 5.76 2.45 -2.04
N ILE A 7 5.52 2.86 -3.27
CA ILE A 7 6.43 3.73 -4.01
C ILE A 7 5.70 5.03 -4.35
N ARG A 8 6.25 6.14 -3.90
CA ARG A 8 5.77 7.46 -4.30
C ARG A 8 6.92 8.16 -5.01
N GLY A 9 6.60 9.25 -5.67
CA GLY A 9 7.62 10.02 -6.36
C GLY A 9 8.79 10.39 -5.44
N GLY A 10 9.98 10.50 -5.98
CA GLY A 10 11.18 10.82 -5.22
C GLY A 10 11.73 9.61 -4.48
N SER A 11 12.12 9.80 -3.23
CA SER A 11 12.77 8.77 -2.42
C SER A 11 11.82 8.09 -1.43
N ALA A 12 10.54 8.44 -1.43
CA ALA A 12 9.59 7.87 -0.49
C ALA A 12 9.23 6.44 -0.89
N LYS A 13 9.64 5.48 -0.09
CA LYS A 13 9.37 4.06 -0.33
C LYS A 13 9.02 3.38 0.99
N LEU A 14 8.11 2.41 0.91
CA LEU A 14 7.80 1.54 2.03
C LEU A 14 8.34 0.15 1.72
N ASN A 15 8.95 -0.48 2.70
CA ASN A 15 9.38 -1.88 2.58
C ASN A 15 8.27 -2.80 3.09
N GLU A 16 8.51 -4.11 3.07
CA GLU A 16 7.51 -5.08 3.49
C GLU A 16 7.12 -4.90 4.97
N GLU A 17 8.10 -4.65 5.83
CA GLU A 17 7.83 -4.45 7.26
C GLU A 17 6.94 -3.23 7.48
N ASP A 18 7.21 -2.15 6.75
CA ASP A 18 6.42 -0.92 6.85
C ASP A 18 4.97 -1.18 6.44
N ARG A 19 4.76 -1.93 5.35
CA ARG A 19 3.42 -2.26 4.88
C ARG A 19 2.66 -3.11 5.90
N LEU A 20 3.33 -4.10 6.47
CA LEU A 20 2.72 -4.97 7.47
C LEU A 20 2.34 -4.19 8.72
N GLU A 21 3.18 -3.27 9.15
CA GLU A 21 2.87 -2.43 10.31
C GLU A 21 1.68 -1.52 10.06
N ILE A 22 1.62 -0.90 8.89
CA ILE A 22 0.49 -0.06 8.50
C ILE A 22 -0.79 -0.89 8.47
N ALA A 23 -0.73 -2.08 7.87
CA ALA A 23 -1.88 -2.98 7.81
C ALA A 23 -2.36 -3.36 9.20
N ARG A 24 -1.45 -3.69 10.09
CA ARG A 24 -1.78 -4.07 11.47
C ARG A 24 -2.48 -2.92 12.21
N LEU A 25 -1.97 -1.70 12.05
CA LEU A 25 -2.56 -0.55 12.71
C LEU A 25 -3.94 -0.21 12.14
N LEU A 26 -4.12 -0.35 10.84
CA LEU A 26 -5.41 -0.14 10.21
C LEU A 26 -6.44 -1.17 10.68
N ILE A 27 -6.04 -2.43 10.79
CA ILE A 27 -6.92 -3.49 11.32
C ILE A 27 -7.29 -3.18 12.77
N LYS A 28 -6.32 -2.76 13.56
CA LYS A 28 -6.56 -2.39 14.95
C LYS A 28 -7.53 -1.22 15.05
N ALA A 29 -7.51 -0.31 14.08
CA ALA A 29 -8.41 0.83 14.03
C ALA A 29 -9.81 0.49 13.51
N GLY A 30 -10.05 -0.75 13.09
CA GLY A 30 -11.36 -1.20 12.66
C GLY A 30 -11.55 -1.27 11.15
N TYR A 31 -10.50 -1.11 10.36
CA TYR A 31 -10.61 -1.19 8.90
C TYR A 31 -10.44 -2.62 8.41
N LYS A 32 -11.03 -2.90 7.25
CA LYS A 32 -10.71 -4.10 6.50
C LYS A 32 -9.50 -3.78 5.62
N VAL A 33 -8.53 -4.68 5.60
CA VAL A 33 -7.25 -4.43 4.94
C VAL A 33 -6.84 -5.63 4.11
N LYS A 34 -6.27 -5.37 2.94
CA LYS A 34 -5.60 -6.41 2.17
C LYS A 34 -4.35 -5.83 1.52
N ILE A 35 -3.38 -6.69 1.22
CA ILE A 35 -2.20 -6.35 0.46
C ILE A 35 -2.45 -6.79 -0.98
N ASP A 36 -2.28 -5.88 -1.93
CA ASP A 36 -2.49 -6.15 -3.34
C ASP A 36 -1.24 -5.80 -4.13
N TYR A 37 -1.10 -6.38 -5.30
CA TYR A 37 0.04 -6.15 -6.19
C TYR A 37 -0.48 -5.44 -7.43
N GLN A 38 -0.19 -4.16 -7.56
CA GLN A 38 -0.78 -3.31 -8.59
C GLN A 38 0.29 -2.58 -9.40
N PRO A 39 -0.03 -2.21 -10.65
CA PRO A 39 0.90 -1.42 -11.46
C PRO A 39 1.15 -0.05 -10.84
N VAL A 40 2.38 0.42 -10.95
CA VAL A 40 2.74 1.77 -10.51
C VAL A 40 2.16 2.76 -11.53
N PRO A 41 1.37 3.77 -11.08
CA PRO A 41 0.80 4.74 -12.00
C PRO A 41 1.88 5.55 -12.73
N ASN A 42 1.67 5.77 -14.01
CA ASN A 42 2.56 6.61 -14.82
C ASN A 42 4.01 6.16 -14.84
N ASP A 43 4.26 4.86 -14.68
CA ASP A 43 5.61 4.32 -14.72
C ASP A 43 5.95 3.85 -16.13
N SER A 44 6.94 4.48 -16.74
CA SER A 44 7.38 4.13 -18.10
C SER A 44 7.95 2.71 -18.19
N LYS A 45 8.36 2.14 -17.06
CA LYS A 45 8.93 0.79 -17.02
C LYS A 45 7.89 -0.28 -16.73
N ASN A 46 6.64 0.11 -16.57
CA ASN A 46 5.54 -0.82 -16.27
C ASN A 46 5.79 -1.70 -15.05
N ARG A 47 6.42 -1.12 -14.03
CA ARG A 47 6.68 -1.85 -12.79
C ARG A 47 5.40 -2.01 -11.99
N LYS A 48 5.43 -2.98 -11.09
CA LYS A 48 4.32 -3.22 -10.16
C LYS A 48 4.81 -3.04 -8.74
N GLU A 49 3.90 -2.73 -7.84
CA GLU A 49 4.22 -2.55 -6.43
C GLU A 49 3.16 -3.21 -5.57
N TYR A 50 3.54 -3.54 -4.34
CA TYR A 50 2.56 -3.94 -3.34
C TYR A 50 1.94 -2.70 -2.72
N VAL A 51 0.62 -2.75 -2.53
CA VAL A 51 -0.12 -1.65 -1.94
C VAL A 51 -0.98 -2.17 -0.79
N VAL A 52 -1.28 -1.30 0.16
CA VAL A 52 -2.20 -1.61 1.25
C VAL A 52 -3.55 -1.01 0.87
N VAL A 53 -4.53 -1.87 0.67
CA VAL A 53 -5.90 -1.46 0.35
C VAL A 53 -6.73 -1.56 1.63
N PHE A 54 -7.45 -0.51 1.96
CA PHE A 54 -8.26 -0.50 3.17
C PHE A 54 -9.63 0.13 2.91
N GLU A 55 -10.60 -0.29 3.69
CA GLU A 55 -11.94 0.28 3.64
C GLU A 55 -12.58 0.24 5.02
N GLU A 56 -13.55 1.10 5.24
CA GLU A 56 -14.27 1.10 6.50
C GLU A 56 -15.09 -0.19 6.63
N ASN A 57 -15.10 -0.68 7.85
CA ASN A 57 -15.81 -1.91 8.17
C ASN A 57 -17.27 -1.63 8.51
#